data_1a17f772399bffaa3484cb2731e6f249
#
_entry.id   1a17f772399bffaa3484cb2731e6f249
#
_cell.length_a   1.000
_cell.length_b   1.000
_cell.length_c   1.000
_cell.angle_alpha   90.00
_cell.angle_beta   90.00
_cell.angle_gamma   90.00
#
_symmetry.space_group_name_H-M   'P 1'
#
loop_
_entity.id
_entity.type
_entity.pdbx_description
1 polymer ?
#
loop_
_entity_poly.entity_id
_entity_poly.type
_entity_poly.pdbx_seq_one_letter_code
_entity_poly.pdbx_strand_id
1 'polypeptide(L)'
;VLGPGGSGASVLAAAAACGGSSPDRTSGLRISDERDTLLVSFDGRSPLPDLLGVLRVPGEPVPVTASVDLLLIDPLEVVEQAWAEFTAALTAVIGGRSALPVVGTLASVAPGELTSLPGAQEFLLLRRIRDAATEGRWRRVVVDLSGAGDAFALLRAPTVLSAALERLWPRHVRLAAAAEKPALAQLSAAVEGIDRDCVDVADLFSDPHGVAAHLVVPADSRGERAVGEMSAIADLTALPLRSVHVNAGPGGLDTRAVAEIARRVDGVVVQEIGAASGRIDRLSRVRRVAVDLPTPGGRPRGSGAMTVTHVGGEDLDSVFELAWPQGLPDPARLALGRSGDDLLVTVSGFRHPVRLPPVLRRCTVGGADWRDGRLVLRFRPDPDVWPQRPMRSQP
;
A
#
# COMPACT_ATOMS: atom_id res chain seq x y z
N VAL A 1 2.55 -10.31 1.82
CA VAL A 1 1.54 -11.39 1.78
C VAL A 1 0.28 -10.90 2.44
N LEU A 2 -0.86 -11.04 1.78
CA LEU A 2 -2.16 -10.57 2.26
C LEU A 2 -3.25 -11.58 1.91
N GLY A 3 -4.40 -11.47 2.56
CA GLY A 3 -5.55 -12.34 2.30
C GLY A 3 -6.70 -12.07 3.26
N PRO A 4 -7.90 -12.59 2.98
CA PRO A 4 -9.01 -12.48 3.92
C PRO A 4 -8.70 -13.25 5.21
N GLY A 5 -9.30 -12.84 6.30
CA GLY A 5 -9.11 -13.48 7.60
C GLY A 5 -9.32 -15.00 7.53
N GLY A 6 -8.43 -15.76 8.13
CA GLY A 6 -8.46 -17.22 8.13
C GLY A 6 -7.99 -17.91 6.84
N SER A 7 -7.46 -17.18 5.87
CA SER A 7 -6.93 -17.76 4.61
C SER A 7 -5.62 -18.53 4.78
N GLY A 8 -4.91 -18.34 5.91
CA GLY A 8 -3.58 -18.92 6.15
C GLY A 8 -2.41 -18.04 5.71
N ALA A 9 -2.64 -16.76 5.44
CA ALA A 9 -1.62 -15.81 4.95
C ALA A 9 -0.38 -15.75 5.86
N SER A 10 -0.54 -15.67 7.19
CA SER A 10 0.60 -15.68 8.13
C SER A 10 1.41 -16.97 8.06
N VAL A 11 0.74 -18.13 7.93
CA VAL A 11 1.43 -19.41 7.79
C VAL A 11 2.23 -19.47 6.49
N LEU A 12 1.65 -18.97 5.38
CA LEU A 12 2.33 -18.90 4.10
C LEU A 12 3.51 -17.93 4.13
N ALA A 13 3.36 -16.76 4.73
CA ALA A 13 4.44 -15.80 4.92
C ALA A 13 5.61 -16.42 5.69
N ALA A 14 5.31 -17.12 6.79
CA ALA A 14 6.30 -17.85 7.57
C ALA A 14 6.96 -18.99 6.77
N ALA A 15 6.17 -19.77 6.04
CA ALA A 15 6.68 -20.86 5.20
C ALA A 15 7.60 -20.34 4.10
N ALA A 16 7.23 -19.27 3.44
CA ALA A 16 8.05 -18.63 2.40
C ALA A 16 9.34 -18.02 2.96
N ALA A 17 9.29 -17.45 4.18
CA ALA A 17 10.47 -16.92 4.83
C ALA A 17 11.43 -18.03 5.31
N CYS A 18 10.89 -19.10 5.91
CA CYS A 18 11.69 -20.15 6.56
C CYS A 18 11.95 -21.38 5.69
N GLY A 19 11.18 -21.59 4.61
CA GLY A 19 11.23 -22.78 3.75
C GLY A 19 12.12 -22.63 2.53
N GLY A 20 12.56 -21.44 2.17
CA GLY A 20 13.26 -21.15 0.94
C GLY A 20 14.62 -21.83 0.81
N SER A 21 14.65 -22.90 0.04
CA SER A 21 15.87 -23.28 -0.67
C SER A 21 16.05 -22.30 -1.82
N SER A 22 16.79 -21.21 -1.61
CA SER A 22 17.29 -20.45 -2.76
C SER A 22 18.13 -21.39 -3.62
N PRO A 23 17.83 -21.58 -4.92
CA PRO A 23 18.64 -22.45 -5.79
C PRO A 23 20.07 -21.96 -5.99
N ASP A 24 20.44 -20.80 -5.51
CA ASP A 24 21.76 -20.18 -5.65
C ASP A 24 22.67 -20.45 -4.44
N ARG A 25 22.76 -21.72 -4.02
CA ARG A 25 23.75 -22.15 -3.02
C ARG A 25 25.14 -22.37 -3.58
N THR A 26 25.42 -22.04 -4.81
CA THR A 26 26.75 -22.18 -5.40
C THR A 26 27.42 -20.81 -5.51
N SER A 27 28.24 -20.56 -4.58
CA SER A 27 29.51 -19.82 -4.63
C SER A 27 29.61 -18.62 -3.68
N GLY A 28 30.67 -18.70 -2.91
CA GLY A 28 31.35 -17.55 -2.32
C GLY A 28 31.29 -17.50 -0.80
N LEU A 29 32.46 -17.35 -0.21
CA LEU A 29 32.66 -17.02 1.20
C LEU A 29 31.65 -15.97 1.66
N ARG A 30 30.72 -16.35 2.56
CA ARG A 30 29.81 -15.43 3.23
C ARG A 30 30.62 -14.54 4.15
N ILE A 31 30.59 -13.24 3.93
CA ILE A 31 30.97 -12.26 4.92
C ILE A 31 29.88 -12.27 5.99
N SER A 32 30.22 -12.47 7.24
CA SER A 32 29.51 -13.16 8.31
C SER A 32 28.26 -12.49 8.92
N ASP A 33 27.77 -11.36 8.43
CA ASP A 33 26.66 -10.63 9.10
C ASP A 33 25.39 -10.42 8.25
N GLU A 34 25.38 -10.89 7.01
CA GLU A 34 24.23 -10.69 6.10
C GLU A 34 23.15 -11.75 6.36
N ARG A 35 22.03 -11.34 6.92
CA ARG A 35 20.83 -12.16 7.07
C ARG A 35 20.07 -12.22 5.74
N ASP A 36 19.56 -13.39 5.38
CA ASP A 36 18.91 -13.57 4.09
C ASP A 36 17.48 -12.95 4.07
N THR A 37 16.72 -13.12 5.15
CA THR A 37 15.29 -12.76 5.15
C THR A 37 14.86 -12.14 6.48
N LEU A 38 14.15 -11.03 6.38
CA LEU A 38 13.35 -10.46 7.46
C LEU A 38 11.89 -10.81 7.24
N LEU A 39 11.26 -11.49 8.20
CA LEU A 39 9.82 -11.67 8.26
C LEU A 39 9.23 -10.57 9.15
N VAL A 40 8.35 -9.75 8.60
CA VAL A 40 7.72 -8.64 9.32
C VAL A 40 6.25 -8.95 9.55
N SER A 41 5.76 -8.68 10.75
CA SER A 41 4.34 -8.70 11.08
C SER A 41 4.02 -7.63 12.12
N PHE A 42 2.73 -7.39 12.35
CA PHE A 42 2.29 -6.41 13.35
C PHE A 42 1.97 -7.10 14.65
N ASP A 43 2.43 -6.50 15.76
CA ASP A 43 2.22 -7.07 17.10
C ASP A 43 0.75 -7.05 17.54
N GLY A 44 0.48 -7.69 18.68
CA GLY A 44 -0.80 -7.78 19.33
C GLY A 44 -1.69 -8.93 18.83
N ARG A 45 -1.66 -9.25 17.55
CA ARG A 45 -2.49 -10.33 16.96
C ARG A 45 -1.73 -11.33 16.09
N SER A 46 -0.44 -11.12 15.88
CA SER A 46 0.36 -12.00 15.04
C SER A 46 0.52 -13.38 15.70
N PRO A 47 0.18 -14.47 15.01
CA PRO A 47 0.42 -15.83 15.48
C PRO A 47 1.88 -16.28 15.27
N LEU A 48 2.70 -15.45 14.62
CA LEU A 48 4.04 -15.84 14.16
C LEU A 48 5.01 -16.20 15.30
N PRO A 49 5.08 -15.49 16.44
CA PRO A 49 5.96 -15.89 17.54
C PRO A 49 5.69 -17.29 18.04
N ASP A 50 4.41 -17.60 18.31
CA ASP A 50 4.00 -18.93 18.78
C ASP A 50 4.26 -20.01 17.73
N LEU A 51 3.96 -19.69 16.45
CA LEU A 51 4.14 -20.60 15.32
C LEU A 51 5.61 -20.91 15.06
N LEU A 52 6.48 -19.93 15.26
CA LEU A 52 7.94 -20.06 15.02
C LEU A 52 8.71 -20.48 16.26
N GLY A 53 8.08 -20.46 17.44
CA GLY A 53 8.70 -20.83 18.71
C GLY A 53 9.73 -19.83 19.21
N VAL A 54 9.48 -18.53 18.97
CA VAL A 54 10.34 -17.43 19.40
C VAL A 54 9.62 -16.53 20.39
N LEU A 55 10.40 -15.78 21.17
CA LEU A 55 9.84 -14.78 22.09
C LEU A 55 9.16 -13.64 21.32
N ARG A 56 8.08 -13.13 21.89
CA ARG A 56 7.41 -11.91 21.40
C ARG A 56 8.17 -10.70 21.92
N VAL A 57 8.97 -10.09 21.04
CA VAL A 57 9.74 -8.88 21.34
C VAL A 57 9.37 -7.85 20.27
N PRO A 58 8.50 -6.88 20.56
CA PRO A 58 8.17 -5.82 19.63
C PRO A 58 9.37 -4.91 19.35
N GLY A 59 9.38 -4.28 18.18
CA GLY A 59 10.37 -3.27 17.79
C GLY A 59 11.73 -3.80 17.37
N GLU A 60 12.14 -5.00 17.82
CA GLU A 60 13.46 -5.58 17.55
C GLU A 60 13.40 -6.87 16.73
N PRO A 61 14.31 -7.07 15.75
CA PRO A 61 14.41 -8.32 15.02
C PRO A 61 14.89 -9.47 15.92
N VAL A 62 14.10 -10.54 16.01
CA VAL A 62 14.39 -11.75 16.79
C VAL A 62 14.83 -12.87 15.83
N PRO A 63 15.98 -13.55 16.04
CA PRO A 63 16.41 -14.67 15.23
C PRO A 63 15.42 -15.85 15.31
N VAL A 64 14.94 -16.32 14.15
CA VAL A 64 14.12 -17.52 14.00
C VAL A 64 14.96 -18.70 13.57
N THR A 65 15.89 -18.44 12.65
CA THR A 65 16.84 -19.41 12.12
C THR A 65 18.19 -18.72 11.89
N ALA A 66 19.18 -19.46 11.38
CA ALA A 66 20.49 -18.87 11.02
C ALA A 66 20.36 -17.78 9.93
N SER A 67 19.29 -17.77 9.12
CA SER A 67 19.13 -16.88 7.98
C SER A 67 17.84 -16.04 8.01
N VAL A 68 16.97 -16.21 9.02
CA VAL A 68 15.66 -15.55 9.11
C VAL A 68 15.51 -14.88 10.45
N ASP A 69 15.17 -13.60 10.44
CA ASP A 69 14.75 -12.84 11.60
C ASP A 69 13.24 -12.55 11.53
N LEU A 70 12.59 -12.44 12.68
CA LEU A 70 11.21 -11.97 12.83
C LEU A 70 11.23 -10.57 13.45
N LEU A 71 10.60 -9.61 12.80
CA LEU A 71 10.31 -8.29 13.35
C LEU A 71 8.81 -8.15 13.60
N LEU A 72 8.45 -7.92 14.85
CA LEU A 72 7.10 -7.53 15.23
C LEU A 72 7.06 -6.02 15.40
N ILE A 73 6.21 -5.35 14.65
CA ILE A 73 6.02 -3.90 14.76
C ILE A 73 4.84 -3.64 15.69
N ASP A 74 5.09 -2.94 16.80
CA ASP A 74 4.03 -2.40 17.64
C ASP A 74 3.54 -1.08 17.05
N PRO A 75 2.26 -1.00 16.63
CA PRO A 75 1.72 0.22 16.05
C PRO A 75 1.77 1.44 16.98
N LEU A 76 1.59 1.26 18.28
CA LEU A 76 1.60 2.36 19.24
C LEU A 76 3.02 2.84 19.50
N GLU A 77 3.97 1.93 19.69
CA GLU A 77 5.38 2.26 19.90
C GLU A 77 5.95 3.09 18.74
N VAL A 78 5.63 2.71 17.49
CA VAL A 78 6.06 3.47 16.31
C VAL A 78 5.50 4.89 16.29
N VAL A 79 4.25 5.07 16.70
CA VAL A 79 3.64 6.41 16.81
C VAL A 79 4.28 7.22 17.93
N GLU A 80 4.50 6.60 19.09
CA GLU A 80 5.14 7.27 20.25
C GLU A 80 6.56 7.71 19.93
N GLN A 81 7.35 6.86 19.28
CA GLN A 81 8.71 7.18 18.87
C GLN A 81 8.73 8.33 17.84
N ALA A 82 7.93 8.23 16.78
CA ALA A 82 7.86 9.26 15.74
C ALA A 82 7.41 10.61 16.31
N TRP A 83 6.47 10.59 17.27
CA TRP A 83 6.03 11.81 17.92
C TRP A 83 7.10 12.41 18.82
N ALA A 84 7.82 11.60 19.58
CA ALA A 84 8.93 12.04 20.41
C ALA A 84 10.04 12.68 19.57
N GLU A 85 10.40 12.07 18.43
CA GLU A 85 11.38 12.60 17.49
C GLU A 85 10.90 13.93 16.89
N PHE A 86 9.66 14.03 16.46
CA PHE A 86 9.07 15.24 15.90
C PHE A 86 9.04 16.39 16.91
N THR A 87 8.59 16.13 18.15
CA THR A 87 8.51 17.16 19.20
C THR A 87 9.90 17.60 19.69
N ALA A 88 10.87 16.68 19.75
CA ALA A 88 12.26 17.02 20.06
C ALA A 88 12.88 17.92 18.99
N ALA A 89 12.70 17.57 17.70
CA ALA A 89 13.16 18.38 16.58
C ALA A 89 12.50 19.77 16.58
N LEU A 90 11.19 19.83 16.82
CA LEU A 90 10.46 21.09 16.90
C LEU A 90 10.96 21.98 18.04
N THR A 91 11.20 21.41 19.22
CA THR A 91 11.70 22.11 20.41
C THR A 91 13.14 22.64 20.19
N ALA A 92 14.01 21.82 19.61
CA ALA A 92 15.40 22.20 19.29
C ALA A 92 15.46 23.38 18.33
N VAL A 93 14.55 23.45 17.39
CA VAL A 93 14.45 24.48 16.37
C VAL A 93 13.95 25.81 16.92
N ILE A 94 12.99 25.80 17.85
CA ILE A 94 12.35 27.00 18.38
C ILE A 94 13.24 27.68 19.42
N GLY A 95 14.25 26.99 19.96
CA GLY A 95 15.33 27.56 20.74
C GLY A 95 14.88 28.53 21.83
N GLY A 96 14.00 28.15 22.74
CA GLY A 96 13.72 28.85 24.01
C GLY A 96 13.22 30.31 23.94
N ARG A 97 13.12 30.93 22.78
CA ARG A 97 12.70 32.32 22.59
C ARG A 97 11.45 32.41 21.74
N SER A 98 10.35 32.73 22.36
CA SER A 98 9.00 32.94 21.78
C SER A 98 8.32 31.64 21.37
N ALA A 99 7.74 30.96 22.34
CA ALA A 99 6.76 29.92 22.08
C ALA A 99 5.58 30.52 21.30
N LEU A 100 5.52 30.24 20.00
CA LEU A 100 4.26 30.45 19.28
C LEU A 100 3.20 29.59 19.99
N PRO A 101 2.04 30.15 20.35
CA PRO A 101 0.99 29.38 21.04
C PRO A 101 0.65 28.04 20.37
N VAL A 102 0.71 28.03 19.02
CA VAL A 102 0.49 26.83 18.18
C VAL A 102 1.50 25.73 18.48
N VAL A 103 2.75 26.06 18.76
CA VAL A 103 3.80 25.05 19.02
C VAL A 103 3.62 24.44 20.41
N GLY A 104 3.26 25.24 21.40
CA GLY A 104 2.93 24.73 22.74
C GLY A 104 1.73 23.79 22.69
N THR A 105 0.71 24.13 21.90
CA THR A 105 -0.45 23.27 21.70
C THR A 105 -0.07 21.98 20.98
N LEU A 106 0.75 22.02 19.93
CA LEU A 106 1.22 20.80 19.23
C LEU A 106 2.06 19.93 20.16
N ALA A 107 2.96 20.50 20.95
CA ALA A 107 3.79 19.75 21.90
C ALA A 107 2.99 19.13 23.05
N SER A 108 1.77 19.59 23.32
CA SER A 108 0.88 19.05 24.34
C SER A 108 -0.01 17.90 23.86
N VAL A 109 -0.03 17.63 22.54
CA VAL A 109 -0.79 16.51 21.95
C VAL A 109 -0.16 15.20 22.41
N ALA A 110 -0.96 14.30 22.98
CA ALA A 110 -0.47 12.98 23.36
C ALA A 110 -0.27 12.08 22.12
N PRO A 111 0.78 11.24 22.08
CA PRO A 111 1.04 10.34 20.95
C PRO A 111 -0.17 9.55 20.51
N GLY A 112 -0.97 9.06 21.47
CA GLY A 112 -2.19 8.33 21.22
C GLY A 112 -3.26 9.10 20.43
N GLU A 113 -3.26 10.44 20.48
CA GLU A 113 -4.18 11.27 19.71
C GLU A 113 -3.85 11.30 18.21
N LEU A 114 -2.58 11.03 17.85
CA LEU A 114 -2.14 10.93 16.45
C LEU A 114 -2.75 9.73 15.73
N THR A 115 -3.13 8.70 16.46
CA THR A 115 -3.84 7.53 15.88
C THR A 115 -5.20 7.92 15.30
N SER A 116 -5.72 9.09 15.70
CA SER A 116 -6.96 9.66 15.16
C SER A 116 -6.77 10.44 13.85
N LEU A 117 -5.51 10.75 13.47
CA LEU A 117 -5.22 11.38 12.19
C LEU A 117 -5.30 10.33 11.07
N PRO A 118 -6.12 10.57 10.03
CA PRO A 118 -6.29 9.62 8.93
C PRO A 118 -4.95 9.23 8.29
N GLY A 119 -4.62 7.96 8.35
CA GLY A 119 -3.44 7.38 7.70
C GLY A 119 -2.11 7.64 8.42
N ALA A 120 -2.07 8.34 9.54
CA ALA A 120 -0.81 8.67 10.21
C ALA A 120 -0.12 7.43 10.80
N GLN A 121 -0.84 6.62 11.55
CA GLN A 121 -0.32 5.38 12.13
C GLN A 121 0.10 4.40 11.04
N GLU A 122 -0.77 4.16 10.07
CA GLU A 122 -0.51 3.23 8.96
C GLU A 122 0.69 3.68 8.11
N PHE A 123 0.83 5.00 7.87
CA PHE A 123 2.00 5.54 7.17
C PHE A 123 3.30 5.26 7.95
N LEU A 124 3.31 5.48 9.26
CA LEU A 124 4.49 5.22 10.10
C LEU A 124 4.87 3.73 10.11
N LEU A 125 3.88 2.82 10.08
CA LEU A 125 4.12 1.38 9.94
C LEU A 125 4.79 1.05 8.59
N LEU A 126 4.29 1.61 7.49
CA LEU A 126 4.89 1.42 6.16
C LEU A 126 6.29 2.04 6.06
N ARG A 127 6.50 3.20 6.66
CA ARG A 127 7.81 3.84 6.78
C ARG A 127 8.79 2.93 7.52
N ARG A 128 8.39 2.33 8.64
CA ARG A 128 9.23 1.38 9.39
C ARG A 128 9.61 0.14 8.55
N ILE A 129 8.68 -0.36 7.73
CA ILE A 129 8.96 -1.46 6.79
C ILE A 129 9.93 -1.01 5.71
N ARG A 130 9.75 0.17 5.10
CA ARG A 130 10.67 0.75 4.11
C ARG A 130 12.08 0.87 4.69
N ASP A 131 12.19 1.44 5.87
CA ASP A 131 13.47 1.65 6.53
C ASP A 131 14.21 0.32 6.75
N ALA A 132 13.50 -0.71 7.24
CA ALA A 132 14.06 -2.04 7.38
C ALA A 132 14.46 -2.65 6.01
N ALA A 133 13.69 -2.41 4.96
CA ALA A 133 13.97 -2.94 3.62
C ALA A 133 15.18 -2.25 2.96
N THR A 134 15.45 -0.99 3.30
CA THR A 134 16.52 -0.18 2.72
C THR A 134 17.80 -0.12 3.57
N GLU A 135 17.77 -0.64 4.79
CA GLU A 135 18.92 -0.70 5.71
C GLU A 135 20.09 -1.56 5.16
N GLY A 136 19.81 -2.46 4.21
CA GLY A 136 20.81 -3.31 3.58
C GLY A 136 21.24 -4.52 4.42
N ARG A 137 20.62 -4.73 5.57
CA ARG A 137 20.91 -5.86 6.46
C ARG A 137 20.30 -7.18 5.95
N TRP A 138 19.17 -7.11 5.25
CA TRP A 138 18.46 -8.27 4.72
C TRP A 138 18.36 -8.18 3.20
N ARG A 139 18.52 -9.32 2.54
CA ARG A 139 18.37 -9.42 1.08
C ARG A 139 16.90 -9.43 0.65
N ARG A 140 16.01 -9.87 1.53
CA ARG A 140 14.58 -10.00 1.30
C ARG A 140 13.79 -9.66 2.55
N VAL A 141 12.72 -8.90 2.37
CA VAL A 141 11.73 -8.63 3.42
C VAL A 141 10.41 -9.25 3.01
N VAL A 142 9.88 -10.14 3.84
CA VAL A 142 8.55 -10.76 3.68
C VAL A 142 7.62 -10.13 4.70
N VAL A 143 6.60 -9.42 4.25
CA VAL A 143 5.65 -8.73 5.14
C VAL A 143 4.34 -9.51 5.21
N ASP A 144 3.93 -9.93 6.40
CA ASP A 144 2.62 -10.48 6.69
C ASP A 144 1.65 -9.34 7.02
N LEU A 145 0.82 -8.97 6.05
CA LEU A 145 -0.18 -7.91 6.21
C LEU A 145 -1.48 -8.38 6.88
N SER A 146 -1.64 -9.66 7.17
CA SER A 146 -2.88 -10.19 7.76
C SER A 146 -3.14 -9.69 9.19
N GLY A 147 -2.07 -9.28 9.89
CA GLY A 147 -2.16 -8.65 11.22
C GLY A 147 -2.55 -7.17 11.21
N ALA A 148 -2.51 -6.52 10.05
CA ALA A 148 -2.79 -5.09 9.92
C ALA A 148 -4.29 -4.71 10.00
N GLY A 149 -5.19 -5.67 10.10
CA GLY A 149 -6.63 -5.43 9.99
C GLY A 149 -7.07 -5.29 8.53
N ASP A 150 -7.03 -4.08 7.98
CA ASP A 150 -7.27 -3.83 6.55
C ASP A 150 -5.95 -3.50 5.85
N ALA A 151 -5.41 -4.48 5.12
CA ALA A 151 -4.14 -4.35 4.39
C ALA A 151 -4.17 -3.24 3.32
N PHE A 152 -5.30 -3.03 2.66
CA PHE A 152 -5.41 -2.00 1.64
C PHE A 152 -5.60 -0.60 2.23
N ALA A 153 -6.28 -0.49 3.38
CA ALA A 153 -6.32 0.76 4.14
C ALA A 153 -4.91 1.17 4.58
N LEU A 154 -4.11 0.21 5.06
CA LEU A 154 -2.70 0.43 5.37
C LEU A 154 -1.94 0.94 4.13
N LEU A 155 -2.01 0.23 3.00
CA LEU A 155 -1.25 0.57 1.79
C LEU A 155 -1.63 1.93 1.17
N ARG A 156 -2.88 2.39 1.32
CA ARG A 156 -3.30 3.72 0.83
C ARG A 156 -2.93 4.87 1.78
N ALA A 157 -2.49 4.58 3.00
CA ALA A 157 -2.29 5.58 4.04
C ALA A 157 -1.35 6.73 3.65
N PRO A 158 -0.22 6.52 2.95
CA PRO A 158 0.63 7.61 2.49
C PRO A 158 -0.14 8.64 1.64
N THR A 159 -0.94 8.17 0.69
CA THR A 159 -1.76 9.04 -0.17
C THR A 159 -2.82 9.80 0.63
N VAL A 160 -3.45 9.14 1.61
CA VAL A 160 -4.46 9.76 2.49
C VAL A 160 -3.83 10.83 3.37
N LEU A 161 -2.68 10.53 3.97
CA LEU A 161 -1.96 11.48 4.84
C LEU A 161 -1.48 12.71 4.06
N SER A 162 -0.83 12.52 2.91
CA SER A 162 -0.41 13.62 2.03
C SER A 162 -1.60 14.50 1.64
N ALA A 163 -2.72 13.92 1.23
CA ALA A 163 -3.94 14.66 0.92
C ALA A 163 -4.53 15.40 2.13
N ALA A 164 -4.44 14.82 3.32
CA ALA A 164 -4.88 15.48 4.56
C ALA A 164 -3.99 16.68 4.91
N LEU A 165 -2.69 16.52 4.81
CA LEU A 165 -1.72 17.60 5.04
C LEU A 165 -1.95 18.78 4.07
N GLU A 166 -2.15 18.48 2.78
CA GLU A 166 -2.42 19.52 1.79
C GLU A 166 -3.74 20.26 2.03
N ARG A 167 -4.77 19.59 2.54
CA ARG A 167 -6.04 20.25 2.91
C ARG A 167 -5.93 21.08 4.18
N LEU A 168 -5.23 20.58 5.20
CA LEU A 168 -5.08 21.25 6.48
C LEU A 168 -4.18 22.49 6.37
N TRP A 169 -3.12 22.37 5.58
CA TRP A 169 -2.16 23.45 5.37
C TRP A 169 -1.60 23.40 3.94
N PRO A 170 -2.30 24.00 2.97
CA PRO A 170 -1.91 23.98 1.56
C PRO A 170 -0.48 24.45 1.33
N ARG A 171 0.23 23.81 0.42
CA ARG A 171 1.66 24.06 0.17
C ARG A 171 1.96 25.54 -0.13
N HIS A 172 1.13 26.19 -0.95
CA HIS A 172 1.31 27.60 -1.27
C HIS A 172 1.16 28.51 -0.05
N VAL A 173 0.26 28.18 0.90
CA VAL A 173 0.11 28.88 2.17
C VAL A 173 1.29 28.63 3.09
N ARG A 174 1.80 27.40 3.14
CA ARG A 174 3.00 27.04 3.92
C ARG A 174 4.21 27.84 3.47
N LEU A 175 4.46 27.90 2.15
CA LEU A 175 5.60 28.61 1.58
C LEU A 175 5.49 30.12 1.79
N ALA A 176 4.32 30.71 1.65
CA ALA A 176 4.11 32.14 1.94
C ALA A 176 4.36 32.44 3.43
N ALA A 177 3.80 31.64 4.34
CA ALA A 177 4.00 31.81 5.78
C ALA A 177 5.47 31.61 6.20
N ALA A 178 6.17 30.67 5.57
CA ALA A 178 7.60 30.43 5.80
C ALA A 178 8.48 31.61 5.38
N ALA A 179 8.13 32.32 4.32
CA ALA A 179 8.84 33.52 3.88
C ALA A 179 8.70 34.70 4.86
N GLU A 180 7.55 34.78 5.57
CA GLU A 180 7.29 35.86 6.50
C GLU A 180 7.87 35.61 7.91
N LYS A 181 7.89 34.35 8.37
CA LYS A 181 8.23 33.99 9.76
C LYS A 181 9.19 32.79 9.80
N PRO A 182 10.45 32.99 10.30
CA PRO A 182 11.45 31.90 10.36
C PRO A 182 11.00 30.66 11.14
N ALA A 183 10.22 30.83 12.21
CA ALA A 183 9.68 29.69 12.97
C ALA A 183 8.70 28.82 12.14
N LEU A 184 7.93 29.46 11.25
CA LEU A 184 7.03 28.73 10.34
C LEU A 184 7.80 28.10 9.16
N ALA A 185 8.98 28.64 8.79
CA ALA A 185 9.82 28.02 7.77
C ALA A 185 10.26 26.61 8.17
N GLN A 186 10.59 26.41 9.43
CA GLN A 186 11.05 25.11 9.94
C GLN A 186 9.89 24.11 10.06
N LEU A 187 8.74 24.56 10.54
CA LEU A 187 7.53 23.73 10.55
C LEU A 187 7.10 23.37 9.11
N SER A 188 7.16 24.33 8.20
CA SER A 188 6.90 24.08 6.77
C SER A 188 7.85 23.02 6.20
N ALA A 189 9.15 23.11 6.51
CA ALA A 189 10.15 22.14 6.08
C ALA A 189 9.89 20.73 6.64
N ALA A 190 9.46 20.63 7.90
CA ALA A 190 9.09 19.35 8.52
C ALA A 190 7.89 18.72 7.81
N VAL A 191 6.84 19.49 7.52
CA VAL A 191 5.66 19.02 6.78
C VAL A 191 6.02 18.62 5.35
N GLU A 192 6.88 19.37 4.66
CA GLU A 192 7.41 19.01 3.33
C GLU A 192 8.24 17.71 3.39
N GLY A 193 8.94 17.46 4.51
CA GLY A 193 9.64 16.20 4.75
C GLY A 193 8.68 15.02 4.85
N ILE A 194 7.61 15.16 5.63
CA ILE A 194 6.57 14.12 5.78
C ILE A 194 5.88 13.86 4.44
N ASP A 195 5.56 14.91 3.68
CA ASP A 195 4.91 14.77 2.38
C ASP A 195 5.79 14.03 1.36
N ARG A 196 7.10 14.34 1.32
CA ARG A 196 8.07 13.58 0.51
C ARG A 196 8.17 12.12 0.95
N ASP A 197 8.26 11.85 2.24
CA ASP A 197 8.27 10.48 2.76
C ASP A 197 7.00 9.72 2.37
N CYS A 198 5.83 10.38 2.34
CA CYS A 198 4.59 9.78 1.87
C CYS A 198 4.68 9.37 0.39
N VAL A 199 5.24 10.23 -0.45
CA VAL A 199 5.46 9.92 -1.88
C VAL A 199 6.44 8.76 -2.03
N ASP A 200 7.59 8.81 -1.37
CA ASP A 200 8.62 7.76 -1.45
C ASP A 200 8.09 6.38 -1.00
N VAL A 201 7.28 6.36 0.05
CA VAL A 201 6.64 5.11 0.54
C VAL A 201 5.60 4.61 -0.45
N ALA A 202 4.76 5.49 -1.00
CA ALA A 202 3.75 5.11 -1.99
C ALA A 202 4.40 4.56 -3.27
N ASP A 203 5.44 5.22 -3.76
CA ASP A 203 6.20 4.80 -4.94
C ASP A 203 6.87 3.43 -4.72
N LEU A 204 7.48 3.22 -3.55
CA LEU A 204 8.07 1.91 -3.21
C LEU A 204 7.04 0.78 -3.28
N PHE A 205 5.87 0.95 -2.66
CA PHE A 205 4.86 -0.11 -2.61
C PHE A 205 4.14 -0.34 -3.95
N SER A 206 4.25 0.59 -4.90
CA SER A 206 3.75 0.45 -6.26
C SER A 206 4.83 0.03 -7.28
N ASP A 207 6.11 -0.03 -6.87
CA ASP A 207 7.20 -0.42 -7.75
C ASP A 207 7.23 -1.95 -7.99
N PRO A 208 6.94 -2.41 -9.23
CA PRO A 208 6.95 -3.84 -9.54
C PRO A 208 8.34 -4.47 -9.56
N HIS A 209 9.40 -3.68 -9.52
CA HIS A 209 10.80 -4.17 -9.47
C HIS A 209 11.28 -4.34 -8.04
N GLY A 210 10.73 -3.57 -7.09
CA GLY A 210 11.07 -3.65 -5.67
C GLY A 210 10.08 -4.49 -4.86
N VAL A 211 8.81 -4.55 -5.26
CA VAL A 211 7.73 -5.18 -4.50
C VAL A 211 7.00 -6.24 -5.31
N ALA A 212 6.61 -7.32 -4.63
CA ALA A 212 5.72 -8.37 -5.13
C ALA A 212 4.63 -8.64 -4.09
N ALA A 213 3.38 -8.45 -4.46
CA ALA A 213 2.24 -8.79 -3.63
C ALA A 213 1.77 -10.22 -3.91
N HIS A 214 1.43 -10.94 -2.85
CA HIS A 214 1.00 -12.33 -2.89
C HIS A 214 -0.31 -12.46 -2.12
N LEU A 215 -1.38 -12.82 -2.83
CA LEU A 215 -2.71 -12.96 -2.25
C LEU A 215 -2.92 -14.43 -1.85
N VAL A 216 -3.39 -14.67 -0.63
CA VAL A 216 -3.73 -16.00 -0.12
C VAL A 216 -5.23 -16.08 0.08
N VAL A 217 -5.89 -17.04 -0.57
CA VAL A 217 -7.33 -17.22 -0.49
C VAL A 217 -7.68 -18.69 -0.19
N PRO A 218 -8.81 -18.97 0.49
CA PRO A 218 -9.26 -20.33 0.68
C PRO A 218 -9.76 -20.92 -0.65
N ALA A 219 -9.70 -22.27 -0.81
CA ALA A 219 -10.15 -23.00 -1.97
C ALA A 219 -11.67 -23.25 -1.91
N ASP A 220 -12.47 -22.21 -1.72
CA ASP A 220 -13.93 -22.28 -1.62
C ASP A 220 -14.60 -21.00 -2.19
N SER A 221 -15.91 -20.91 -2.11
CA SER A 221 -16.68 -19.76 -2.61
C SER A 221 -16.33 -18.43 -1.92
N ARG A 222 -15.73 -18.44 -0.73
CA ARG A 222 -15.22 -17.22 -0.06
C ARG A 222 -13.95 -16.75 -0.78
N GLY A 223 -13.07 -17.69 -1.16
CA GLY A 223 -11.89 -17.38 -1.93
C GLY A 223 -12.21 -16.83 -3.33
N GLU A 224 -13.22 -17.39 -4.00
CA GLU A 224 -13.69 -16.88 -5.30
C GLU A 224 -14.12 -15.40 -5.21
N ARG A 225 -14.87 -15.04 -4.17
CA ARG A 225 -15.29 -13.65 -3.95
C ARG A 225 -14.11 -12.75 -3.57
N ALA A 226 -13.30 -13.21 -2.60
CA ALA A 226 -12.18 -12.45 -2.09
C ALA A 226 -11.15 -12.15 -3.19
N VAL A 227 -10.85 -13.10 -4.07
CA VAL A 227 -9.87 -12.90 -5.14
C VAL A 227 -10.34 -11.82 -6.12
N GLY A 228 -11.62 -11.80 -6.49
CA GLY A 228 -12.18 -10.79 -7.38
C GLY A 228 -12.10 -9.38 -6.76
N GLU A 229 -12.52 -9.25 -5.51
CA GLU A 229 -12.52 -7.97 -4.80
C GLU A 229 -11.10 -7.47 -4.53
N MET A 230 -10.24 -8.32 -3.97
CA MET A 230 -8.88 -7.93 -3.57
C MET A 230 -7.98 -7.65 -4.79
N SER A 231 -8.12 -8.40 -5.88
CA SER A 231 -7.37 -8.10 -7.11
C SER A 231 -7.81 -6.78 -7.75
N ALA A 232 -9.11 -6.46 -7.71
CA ALA A 232 -9.61 -5.18 -8.21
C ALA A 232 -9.14 -3.99 -7.36
N ILE A 233 -9.03 -4.16 -6.04
CA ILE A 233 -8.45 -3.14 -5.17
C ILE A 233 -6.93 -3.03 -5.38
N ALA A 234 -6.23 -4.14 -5.62
CA ALA A 234 -4.81 -4.13 -5.97
C ALA A 234 -4.54 -3.35 -7.27
N ASP A 235 -5.38 -3.55 -8.31
CA ASP A 235 -5.31 -2.77 -9.55
C ASP A 235 -5.52 -1.26 -9.27
N LEU A 236 -6.51 -0.91 -8.44
CA LEU A 236 -6.82 0.48 -8.09
C LEU A 236 -5.70 1.17 -7.30
N THR A 237 -5.00 0.42 -6.45
CA THR A 237 -3.89 0.92 -5.63
C THR A 237 -2.52 0.74 -6.30
N ALA A 238 -2.49 0.26 -7.55
CA ALA A 238 -1.26 -0.07 -8.28
C ALA A 238 -0.35 -1.07 -7.53
N LEU A 239 -0.91 -1.90 -6.64
CA LEU A 239 -0.15 -2.91 -5.91
C LEU A 239 0.29 -4.03 -6.88
N PRO A 240 1.60 -4.36 -6.99
CA PRO A 240 2.10 -5.33 -7.95
C PRO A 240 1.73 -6.78 -7.57
N LEU A 241 0.51 -7.22 -7.88
CA LEU A 241 0.05 -8.58 -7.60
C LEU A 241 0.77 -9.58 -8.52
N ARG A 242 1.56 -10.48 -7.92
CA ARG A 242 2.40 -11.47 -8.63
C ARG A 242 1.88 -12.88 -8.56
N SER A 243 1.25 -13.26 -7.46
CA SER A 243 0.67 -14.59 -7.31
C SER A 243 -0.57 -14.62 -6.45
N VAL A 244 -1.39 -15.63 -6.69
CA VAL A 244 -2.51 -16.02 -5.83
C VAL A 244 -2.28 -17.44 -5.35
N HIS A 245 -2.27 -17.64 -4.04
CA HIS A 245 -2.12 -18.92 -3.39
C HIS A 245 -3.46 -19.40 -2.92
N VAL A 246 -3.94 -20.49 -3.49
CA VAL A 246 -5.23 -21.11 -3.16
C VAL A 246 -5.00 -22.18 -2.11
N ASN A 247 -5.40 -21.91 -0.87
CA ASN A 247 -5.15 -22.78 0.27
C ASN A 247 -6.28 -23.78 0.46
N ALA A 248 -5.95 -25.05 0.38
CA ALA A 248 -6.91 -26.16 0.50
C ALA A 248 -7.71 -26.17 1.83
N GLY A 249 -7.09 -25.70 2.90
CA GLY A 249 -7.73 -25.79 4.23
C GLY A 249 -8.05 -27.24 4.65
N PRO A 250 -8.82 -27.43 5.74
CA PRO A 250 -9.18 -28.76 6.24
C PRO A 250 -10.12 -29.54 5.32
N GLY A 251 -10.88 -28.85 4.47
CA GLY A 251 -11.85 -29.46 3.54
C GLY A 251 -11.28 -30.00 2.23
N GLY A 252 -9.98 -29.83 2.02
CA GLY A 252 -9.34 -30.14 0.76
C GLY A 252 -9.47 -29.02 -0.29
N LEU A 253 -9.07 -29.31 -1.53
CA LEU A 253 -9.17 -28.40 -2.67
C LEU A 253 -10.51 -28.61 -3.38
N ASP A 254 -11.32 -27.58 -3.48
CA ASP A 254 -12.43 -27.53 -4.43
C ASP A 254 -11.86 -27.13 -5.81
N THR A 255 -11.71 -28.13 -6.68
CA THR A 255 -11.15 -27.93 -8.03
C THR A 255 -11.94 -26.95 -8.88
N ARG A 256 -13.26 -26.85 -8.66
CA ARG A 256 -14.12 -25.87 -9.34
C ARG A 256 -13.80 -24.45 -8.86
N ALA A 257 -13.69 -24.26 -7.54
CA ALA A 257 -13.31 -22.98 -6.97
C ALA A 257 -11.91 -22.54 -7.43
N VAL A 258 -10.94 -23.46 -7.45
CA VAL A 258 -9.59 -23.19 -7.98
C VAL A 258 -9.63 -22.73 -9.43
N ALA A 259 -10.36 -23.42 -10.30
CA ALA A 259 -10.50 -23.05 -11.71
C ALA A 259 -11.18 -21.67 -11.88
N GLU A 260 -12.18 -21.38 -11.06
CA GLU A 260 -12.86 -20.07 -11.06
C GLU A 260 -11.94 -18.95 -10.59
N ILE A 261 -11.18 -19.18 -9.51
CA ILE A 261 -10.16 -18.24 -9.02
C ILE A 261 -9.14 -17.96 -10.12
N ALA A 262 -8.61 -19.00 -10.78
CA ALA A 262 -7.62 -18.84 -11.85
C ALA A 262 -8.15 -18.01 -13.03
N ARG A 263 -9.42 -18.19 -13.41
CA ARG A 263 -10.04 -17.38 -14.48
C ARG A 263 -10.20 -15.91 -14.14
N ARG A 264 -10.32 -15.57 -12.85
CA ARG A 264 -10.51 -14.16 -12.40
C ARG A 264 -9.21 -13.37 -12.30
N VAL A 265 -8.06 -14.04 -12.29
CA VAL A 265 -6.75 -13.41 -12.08
C VAL A 265 -5.82 -13.62 -13.27
N ASP A 266 -6.31 -13.36 -14.46
CA ASP A 266 -5.53 -13.47 -15.69
C ASP A 266 -4.17 -12.76 -15.58
N GLY A 267 -3.11 -13.41 -16.08
CA GLY A 267 -1.74 -12.89 -16.02
C GLY A 267 -1.05 -12.99 -14.65
N VAL A 268 -1.67 -13.62 -13.63
CA VAL A 268 -1.08 -13.83 -12.29
C VAL A 268 -0.82 -15.34 -12.08
N VAL A 269 0.31 -15.67 -11.46
CA VAL A 269 0.62 -17.05 -11.11
C VAL A 269 -0.35 -17.56 -10.05
N VAL A 270 -1.08 -18.63 -10.32
CA VAL A 270 -1.94 -19.29 -9.34
C VAL A 270 -1.25 -20.56 -8.86
N GLN A 271 -1.06 -20.67 -7.55
CA GLN A 271 -0.43 -21.81 -6.89
C GLN A 271 -1.41 -22.45 -5.90
N GLU A 272 -1.61 -23.75 -6.03
CA GLU A 272 -2.38 -24.54 -5.09
C GLU A 272 -1.52 -24.94 -3.89
N ILE A 273 -2.03 -24.71 -2.69
CA ILE A 273 -1.41 -25.15 -1.45
C ILE A 273 -2.21 -26.31 -0.88
N GLY A 274 -1.63 -27.51 -0.94
CA GLY A 274 -2.27 -28.73 -0.46
C GLY A 274 -2.57 -28.70 1.03
N ALA A 275 -3.57 -29.46 1.46
CA ALA A 275 -3.90 -29.61 2.87
C ALA A 275 -2.70 -30.16 3.66
N ALA A 276 -2.37 -29.52 4.75
CA ALA A 276 -1.33 -30.02 5.66
C ALA A 276 -1.79 -31.34 6.32
N SER A 277 -0.87 -32.29 6.49
CA SER A 277 -1.11 -33.58 7.14
C SER A 277 -1.40 -33.48 8.65
N GLY A 278 -1.65 -32.28 9.16
CA GLY A 278 -1.99 -32.00 10.56
C GLY A 278 -1.87 -30.52 10.87
N ARG A 279 -2.11 -30.16 12.14
CA ARG A 279 -2.06 -28.77 12.59
C ARG A 279 -0.65 -28.19 12.41
N ILE A 280 -0.55 -27.02 11.79
CA ILE A 280 0.70 -26.27 11.65
C ILE A 280 0.84 -25.40 12.91
N ASP A 281 1.62 -25.86 13.87
CA ASP A 281 1.76 -25.28 15.22
C ASP A 281 3.21 -25.06 15.66
N ARG A 282 4.18 -25.30 14.74
CA ARG A 282 5.61 -25.16 15.04
C ARG A 282 6.44 -25.02 13.78
N LEU A 283 7.62 -24.43 13.90
CA LEU A 283 8.55 -24.16 12.81
C LEU A 283 8.83 -25.37 11.93
N SER A 284 9.01 -26.58 12.50
CA SER A 284 9.27 -27.78 11.71
C SER A 284 8.13 -28.20 10.79
N ARG A 285 6.89 -27.83 11.12
CA ARG A 285 5.71 -28.05 10.27
C ARG A 285 5.54 -26.92 9.25
N VAL A 286 5.82 -25.68 9.64
CA VAL A 286 5.86 -24.52 8.74
C VAL A 286 6.79 -24.79 7.57
N ARG A 287 8.00 -25.30 7.83
CA ARG A 287 9.01 -25.62 6.78
C ARG A 287 8.59 -26.71 5.81
N ARG A 288 7.55 -27.49 6.12
CA ARG A 288 7.01 -28.54 5.22
C ARG A 288 5.97 -28.01 4.25
N VAL A 289 5.46 -26.80 4.48
CA VAL A 289 4.54 -26.17 3.55
C VAL A 289 5.33 -25.70 2.35
N ALA A 290 5.06 -26.30 1.20
CA ALA A 290 5.70 -25.91 -0.05
C ALA A 290 5.04 -24.64 -0.58
N VAL A 291 5.78 -23.55 -0.53
CA VAL A 291 5.35 -22.24 -1.02
C VAL A 291 6.50 -21.61 -1.79
N ASP A 292 6.21 -21.15 -2.99
CA ASP A 292 7.10 -20.29 -3.76
C ASP A 292 6.44 -18.90 -3.91
N LEU A 293 7.15 -17.87 -3.44
CA LEU A 293 6.74 -16.48 -3.67
C LEU A 293 7.56 -15.93 -4.84
N PRO A 294 6.96 -15.75 -6.03
CA PRO A 294 7.63 -15.11 -7.15
C PRO A 294 8.26 -13.78 -6.75
N THR A 295 9.52 -13.58 -7.09
CA THR A 295 10.25 -12.35 -6.78
C THR A 295 9.67 -11.14 -7.52
N PRO A 296 9.93 -9.90 -7.04
CA PRO A 296 9.67 -8.69 -7.80
C PRO A 296 10.29 -8.75 -9.20
N GLY A 297 9.67 -8.09 -10.16
CA GLY A 297 10.15 -8.03 -11.55
C GLY A 297 9.07 -8.43 -12.56
N GLY A 298 9.35 -8.19 -13.84
CA GLY A 298 8.42 -8.42 -14.93
C GLY A 298 7.25 -7.42 -14.95
N ARG A 299 6.29 -7.69 -15.83
CA ARG A 299 5.10 -6.84 -16.00
C ARG A 299 3.99 -7.29 -15.05
N PRO A 300 3.64 -6.53 -14.00
CA PRO A 300 2.56 -6.92 -13.13
C PRO A 300 1.22 -6.86 -13.88
N ARG A 301 0.22 -7.60 -13.37
CA ARG A 301 -1.16 -7.43 -13.81
C ARG A 301 -1.57 -5.97 -13.64
N GLY A 302 -2.31 -5.44 -14.59
CA GLY A 302 -2.79 -4.07 -14.50
C GLY A 302 -1.75 -2.98 -14.70
N SER A 303 -0.49 -3.30 -15.03
CA SER A 303 0.61 -2.35 -15.19
C SER A 303 0.50 -1.44 -16.43
N GLY A 304 -0.66 -1.34 -17.05
CA GLY A 304 -0.89 -0.34 -18.07
C GLY A 304 -0.97 1.04 -17.43
N ALA A 305 -0.11 1.97 -17.87
CA ALA A 305 -0.20 3.35 -17.41
C ALA A 305 -1.61 3.91 -17.60
N MET A 306 -2.02 4.74 -16.67
CA MET A 306 -3.20 5.59 -16.84
C MET A 306 -2.99 6.45 -18.08
N THR A 307 -3.93 6.38 -19.03
CA THR A 307 -3.84 7.10 -20.30
C THR A 307 -4.94 8.12 -20.40
N VAL A 308 -4.59 9.33 -20.85
CA VAL A 308 -5.56 10.37 -21.23
C VAL A 308 -5.53 10.52 -22.73
N THR A 309 -6.67 10.40 -23.36
CA THR A 309 -6.83 10.52 -24.81
C THR A 309 -7.89 11.58 -25.12
N HIS A 310 -7.57 12.51 -26.03
CA HIS A 310 -8.59 13.38 -26.61
C HIS A 310 -9.28 12.61 -27.74
N VAL A 311 -10.58 12.37 -27.57
CA VAL A 311 -11.36 11.51 -28.48
C VAL A 311 -12.00 12.31 -29.62
N GLY A 312 -12.27 13.58 -29.39
CA GLY A 312 -12.86 14.46 -30.41
C GLY A 312 -13.46 15.74 -29.83
N GLY A 313 -14.01 16.56 -30.69
CA GLY A 313 -14.54 17.88 -30.35
C GLY A 313 -13.47 18.96 -30.23
N GLU A 314 -13.89 20.20 -30.17
CA GLU A 314 -13.03 21.38 -29.95
C GLU A 314 -13.61 22.22 -28.81
N ASP A 315 -12.73 22.91 -28.10
CA ASP A 315 -13.08 23.81 -26.99
C ASP A 315 -14.05 23.15 -25.97
N LEU A 316 -15.26 23.65 -25.78
CA LEU A 316 -16.24 23.12 -24.85
C LEU A 316 -16.89 21.79 -25.29
N ASP A 317 -16.80 21.45 -26.57
CA ASP A 317 -17.29 20.18 -27.12
C ASP A 317 -16.24 19.07 -27.08
N SER A 318 -15.05 19.37 -26.59
CA SER A 318 -13.97 18.38 -26.45
C SER A 318 -14.41 17.22 -25.56
N VAL A 319 -14.03 16.01 -25.96
CA VAL A 319 -14.24 14.79 -25.17
C VAL A 319 -12.89 14.16 -24.87
N PHE A 320 -12.64 13.91 -23.60
CA PHE A 320 -11.43 13.21 -23.15
C PHE A 320 -11.82 11.87 -22.53
N GLU A 321 -10.98 10.87 -22.75
CA GLU A 321 -11.08 9.59 -22.05
C GLU A 321 -9.87 9.40 -21.13
N LEU A 322 -10.14 9.04 -19.87
CA LEU A 322 -9.16 8.58 -18.90
C LEU A 322 -9.34 7.07 -18.74
N ALA A 323 -8.31 6.28 -19.03
CA ALA A 323 -8.41 4.84 -19.00
C ALA A 323 -7.21 4.22 -18.28
N TRP A 324 -7.49 3.23 -17.41
CA TRP A 324 -6.47 2.39 -16.78
C TRP A 324 -6.96 0.95 -16.62
N PRO A 325 -6.04 -0.05 -16.55
CA PRO A 325 -6.41 -1.43 -16.26
C PRO A 325 -7.08 -1.53 -14.89
N GLN A 326 -8.25 -2.12 -14.85
CA GLN A 326 -9.04 -2.25 -13.62
C GLN A 326 -9.86 -3.51 -13.66
N GLY A 327 -9.63 -4.42 -12.72
CA GLY A 327 -10.54 -5.53 -12.47
C GLY A 327 -11.88 -5.00 -11.95
N LEU A 328 -12.97 -5.55 -12.45
CA LEU A 328 -14.33 -5.17 -12.05
C LEU A 328 -15.15 -6.43 -11.77
N PRO A 329 -15.08 -6.96 -10.54
CA PRO A 329 -15.78 -8.21 -10.19
C PRO A 329 -17.30 -8.06 -10.25
N ASP A 330 -17.81 -6.86 -9.93
CA ASP A 330 -19.23 -6.52 -9.99
C ASP A 330 -19.39 -5.03 -10.33
N PRO A 331 -19.90 -4.69 -11.53
CA PRO A 331 -20.13 -3.29 -11.92
C PRO A 331 -21.04 -2.51 -10.97
N ALA A 332 -22.00 -3.16 -10.31
CA ALA A 332 -22.89 -2.50 -9.34
C ALA A 332 -22.13 -2.06 -8.06
N ARG A 333 -20.95 -2.57 -7.83
CA ARG A 333 -20.10 -2.21 -6.68
C ARG A 333 -19.05 -1.16 -7.02
N LEU A 334 -19.08 -0.60 -8.23
CA LEU A 334 -18.29 0.56 -8.63
C LEU A 334 -19.08 1.83 -8.34
N ALA A 335 -18.47 2.76 -7.59
CA ALA A 335 -19.01 4.11 -7.45
C ALA A 335 -17.92 5.14 -7.76
N LEU A 336 -18.32 6.20 -8.42
CA LEU A 336 -17.45 7.29 -8.80
C LEU A 336 -17.92 8.58 -8.12
N GLY A 337 -16.98 9.38 -7.67
CA GLY A 337 -17.21 10.68 -7.09
C GLY A 337 -16.07 11.63 -7.46
N ARG A 338 -16.20 12.91 -7.11
CA ARG A 338 -15.15 13.90 -7.28
C ARG A 338 -14.95 14.71 -6.00
N SER A 339 -13.73 15.02 -5.67
CA SER A 339 -13.37 15.93 -4.60
C SER A 339 -12.20 16.80 -5.06
N GLY A 340 -12.51 18.04 -5.44
CA GLY A 340 -11.50 18.95 -6.01
C GLY A 340 -10.87 18.37 -7.28
N ASP A 341 -9.55 18.20 -7.24
CA ASP A 341 -8.75 17.66 -8.33
C ASP A 341 -8.66 16.12 -8.35
N ASP A 342 -9.29 15.45 -7.40
CA ASP A 342 -9.24 14.01 -7.27
C ASP A 342 -10.55 13.36 -7.71
N LEU A 343 -10.43 12.29 -8.48
CA LEU A 343 -11.51 11.36 -8.75
C LEU A 343 -11.55 10.33 -7.61
N LEU A 344 -12.69 10.19 -6.97
CA LEU A 344 -12.90 9.19 -5.91
C LEU A 344 -13.47 7.92 -6.55
N VAL A 345 -12.64 6.90 -6.68
CA VAL A 345 -13.06 5.59 -7.19
C VAL A 345 -13.33 4.68 -6.02
N THR A 346 -14.51 4.06 -5.99
CA THR A 346 -14.87 3.08 -4.96
C THR A 346 -15.14 1.75 -5.64
N VAL A 347 -14.38 0.71 -5.23
CA VAL A 347 -14.55 -0.66 -5.70
C VAL A 347 -14.82 -1.53 -4.48
N SER A 348 -15.93 -2.24 -4.47
CA SER A 348 -16.32 -3.15 -3.37
C SER A 348 -16.29 -2.49 -1.97
N GLY A 349 -16.64 -1.21 -1.89
CA GLY A 349 -16.61 -0.44 -0.64
C GLY A 349 -15.27 0.22 -0.32
N PHE A 350 -14.19 -0.18 -0.95
CA PHE A 350 -12.89 0.47 -0.81
C PHE A 350 -12.81 1.72 -1.70
N ARG A 351 -12.62 2.88 -1.11
CA ARG A 351 -12.50 4.17 -1.81
C ARG A 351 -11.06 4.62 -1.90
N HIS A 352 -10.63 4.94 -3.13
CA HIS A 352 -9.29 5.43 -3.40
C HIS A 352 -9.35 6.75 -4.20
N PRO A 353 -8.59 7.79 -3.81
CA PRO A 353 -8.47 9.01 -4.61
C PRO A 353 -7.47 8.79 -5.75
N VAL A 354 -7.90 9.12 -6.96
CA VAL A 354 -7.06 9.11 -8.16
C VAL A 354 -6.85 10.55 -8.61
N ARG A 355 -5.61 11.02 -8.55
CA ARG A 355 -5.27 12.40 -8.95
C ARG A 355 -5.52 12.60 -10.44
N LEU A 356 -6.37 13.57 -10.78
CA LEU A 356 -6.65 13.87 -12.17
C LEU A 356 -5.49 14.59 -12.84
N PRO A 357 -5.12 14.19 -14.08
CA PRO A 357 -4.22 14.95 -14.92
C PRO A 357 -4.69 16.39 -15.13
N PRO A 358 -3.79 17.36 -15.31
CA PRO A 358 -4.13 18.79 -15.30
C PRO A 358 -5.28 19.20 -16.22
N VAL A 359 -5.38 18.60 -17.42
CA VAL A 359 -6.46 18.89 -18.36
C VAL A 359 -7.81 18.46 -17.82
N LEU A 360 -7.90 17.33 -17.14
CA LEU A 360 -9.15 16.76 -16.63
C LEU A 360 -9.65 17.44 -15.33
N ARG A 361 -8.80 18.22 -14.66
CA ARG A 361 -9.22 19.01 -13.48
C ARG A 361 -10.24 20.07 -13.83
N ARG A 362 -10.24 20.50 -15.09
CA ARG A 362 -11.18 21.50 -15.65
C ARG A 362 -12.34 20.87 -16.42
N CYS A 363 -12.57 19.58 -16.20
CA CYS A 363 -13.62 18.83 -16.86
C CYS A 363 -14.56 18.21 -15.83
N THR A 364 -15.79 17.94 -16.23
CA THR A 364 -16.76 17.15 -15.50
C THR A 364 -16.80 15.72 -16.03
N VAL A 365 -17.13 14.74 -15.17
CA VAL A 365 -17.28 13.34 -15.58
C VAL A 365 -18.61 13.17 -16.28
N GLY A 366 -18.58 12.77 -17.55
CA GLY A 366 -19.77 12.55 -18.39
C GLY A 366 -20.25 11.09 -18.42
N GLY A 367 -19.43 10.13 -17.99
CA GLY A 367 -19.78 8.71 -17.97
C GLY A 367 -18.61 7.81 -17.64
N ALA A 368 -18.92 6.57 -17.33
CA ALA A 368 -17.96 5.50 -17.07
C ALA A 368 -18.36 4.27 -17.88
N ASP A 369 -17.37 3.57 -18.39
CA ASP A 369 -17.53 2.33 -19.14
C ASP A 369 -16.38 1.37 -18.78
N TRP A 370 -16.60 0.09 -18.93
CA TRP A 370 -15.57 -0.92 -18.71
C TRP A 370 -15.39 -1.75 -19.98
N ARG A 371 -14.22 -1.62 -20.61
CA ARG A 371 -13.90 -2.22 -21.90
C ARG A 371 -12.52 -2.86 -21.84
N ASP A 372 -12.41 -4.10 -22.29
CA ASP A 372 -11.15 -4.84 -22.46
C ASP A 372 -10.30 -4.86 -21.18
N GLY A 373 -10.93 -5.06 -20.01
CA GLY A 373 -10.24 -5.07 -18.72
C GLY A 373 -9.78 -3.70 -18.23
N ARG A 374 -10.27 -2.62 -18.83
CA ARG A 374 -9.95 -1.24 -18.46
C ARG A 374 -11.20 -0.49 -18.02
N LEU A 375 -11.08 0.29 -16.97
CA LEU A 375 -12.06 1.33 -16.63
C LEU A 375 -11.78 2.55 -17.49
N VAL A 376 -12.80 3.00 -18.20
CA VAL A 376 -12.73 4.15 -19.12
C VAL A 376 -13.72 5.19 -18.66
N LEU A 377 -13.23 6.37 -18.31
CA LEU A 377 -14.03 7.50 -17.88
C LEU A 377 -14.02 8.58 -18.94
N ARG A 378 -15.22 9.08 -19.28
CA ARG A 378 -15.35 10.20 -20.22
C ARG A 378 -15.50 11.50 -19.47
N PHE A 379 -14.79 12.51 -19.96
CA PHE A 379 -14.76 13.85 -19.41
C PHE A 379 -15.13 14.87 -20.49
N ARG A 380 -15.84 15.91 -20.06
CA ARG A 380 -16.15 17.09 -20.89
C ARG A 380 -15.68 18.35 -20.18
N PRO A 381 -15.22 19.38 -20.91
CA PRO A 381 -14.88 20.66 -20.33
C PRO A 381 -16.01 21.21 -19.47
N ASP A 382 -15.66 21.74 -18.32
CA ASP A 382 -16.59 22.49 -17.47
C ASP A 382 -16.64 23.94 -17.96
N PRO A 383 -17.80 24.43 -18.43
CA PRO A 383 -17.92 25.79 -18.99
C PRO A 383 -17.45 26.90 -18.05
N ASP A 384 -17.56 26.67 -16.73
CA ASP A 384 -17.26 27.68 -15.72
C ASP A 384 -15.74 27.85 -15.48
N VAL A 385 -14.94 26.81 -15.78
CA VAL A 385 -13.50 26.80 -15.49
C VAL A 385 -12.63 26.51 -16.70
N TRP A 386 -13.23 26.19 -17.85
CA TRP A 386 -12.47 25.93 -19.10
C TRP A 386 -11.95 27.24 -19.67
N PRO A 387 -10.65 27.32 -20.08
CA PRO A 387 -10.10 28.53 -20.67
C PRO A 387 -10.80 28.86 -21.98
N GLN A 388 -11.52 29.98 -22.02
CA GLN A 388 -12.07 30.48 -23.28
C GLN A 388 -10.92 31.08 -24.12
N ARG A 389 -10.77 30.65 -25.35
CA ARG A 389 -9.89 31.34 -26.30
C ARG A 389 -10.42 32.75 -26.51
N PRO A 390 -9.59 33.80 -26.31
CA PRO A 390 -10.02 35.15 -26.69
C PRO A 390 -10.38 35.12 -28.19
N MET A 391 -11.60 35.56 -28.50
CA MET A 391 -12.00 35.75 -29.89
C MET A 391 -10.92 36.64 -30.57
N ARG A 392 -10.20 36.10 -31.55
CA ARG A 392 -9.37 36.93 -32.40
C ARG A 392 -10.31 37.93 -33.08
N SER A 393 -10.22 39.19 -32.64
CA SER A 393 -10.78 40.28 -33.43
C SER A 393 -10.27 40.16 -34.87
N GLN A 394 -11.14 39.81 -35.79
CA GLN A 394 -10.80 39.89 -37.18
C GLN A 394 -10.53 41.37 -37.48
N PRO A 395 -9.47 41.67 -38.24
CA PRO A 395 -9.09 43.03 -38.67
C PRO A 395 -10.14 43.65 -39.57
#